data_5c49b92b607a8cb9ca4446b29f7b119f
#
_entry.id   5c49b92b607a8cb9ca4446b29f7b119f
#
_cell.length_a   1.000
_cell.length_b   1.000
_cell.length_c   1.000
_cell.angle_alpha   90.00
_cell.angle_beta   90.00
_cell.angle_gamma   90.00
#
_symmetry.space_group_name_H-M   'P 1'
#
loop_
_entity.id
_entity.type
_entity.pdbx_description
1 polymer ?
#
loop_
_entity_poly.entity_id
_entity_poly.type
_entity_poly.pdbx_seq_one_letter_code
_entity_poly.pdbx_strand_id
1 'polypeptide(L)'
;MLDSCLNPELAAEITCQPVRRHHVDGAVLYSDIMVPLALAGTGVRIEPGVGPVLDEPVRTASDVDRITQRNAGDSSVIEEAARLVVAELGDTTPLIGFAGAPFTISAYLVEGSPSRDHLSARAMMHSDPQAWARLMEWVADLDAAFLAA
;
A
#
# COMPACT_ATOMS: atom_id res chain seq x y z
N MET A 1 9.28 5.42 7.86
CA MET A 1 8.56 4.14 7.69
C MET A 1 8.53 3.71 6.23
N LEU A 2 8.01 4.51 5.28
CA LEU A 2 8.04 4.12 3.86
C LEU A 2 9.46 3.82 3.35
N ASP A 3 10.44 4.64 3.69
CA ASP A 3 11.85 4.40 3.30
C ASP A 3 12.37 3.03 3.80
N SER A 4 11.90 2.60 4.97
CA SER A 4 12.26 1.28 5.51
C SER A 4 11.58 0.14 4.76
N CYS A 5 10.36 0.34 4.27
CA CYS A 5 9.65 -0.64 3.42
C CYS A 5 10.29 -0.75 2.03
N LEU A 6 10.91 0.33 1.56
CA LEU A 6 11.58 0.41 0.25
C LEU A 6 13.09 0.10 0.33
N ASN A 7 13.57 -0.40 1.45
CA ASN A 7 14.92 -0.92 1.63
C ASN A 7 14.85 -2.44 1.84
N PRO A 8 15.24 -3.26 0.85
CA PRO A 8 15.04 -4.71 0.89
C PRO A 8 15.66 -5.39 2.09
N GLU A 9 16.91 -5.05 2.42
CA GLU A 9 17.65 -5.67 3.53
C GLU A 9 17.00 -5.33 4.87
N LEU A 10 16.57 -4.06 5.03
CA LEU A 10 15.93 -3.61 6.28
C LEU A 10 14.52 -4.21 6.42
N ALA A 11 13.75 -4.26 5.35
CA ALA A 11 12.43 -4.89 5.34
C ALA A 11 12.53 -6.38 5.66
N ALA A 12 13.49 -7.08 5.09
CA ALA A 12 13.75 -8.49 5.37
C ALA A 12 14.15 -8.71 6.83
N GLU A 13 15.10 -7.91 7.35
CA GLU A 13 15.53 -8.00 8.75
C GLU A 13 14.34 -7.82 9.71
N ILE A 14 13.52 -6.78 9.51
CA ILE A 14 12.35 -6.51 10.36
C ILE A 14 11.33 -7.64 10.27
N THR A 15 11.11 -8.19 9.07
CA THR A 15 10.18 -9.31 8.83
C THR A 15 10.62 -10.57 9.56
N CYS A 16 11.91 -10.90 9.56
CA CYS A 16 12.43 -12.13 10.17
C CYS A 16 12.56 -12.05 11.69
N GLN A 17 12.66 -10.85 12.28
CA GLN A 17 12.84 -10.69 13.73
C GLN A 17 11.78 -11.39 14.61
N PRO A 18 10.46 -11.30 14.33
CA PRO A 18 9.45 -12.00 15.12
C PRO A 18 9.62 -13.53 15.08
N VAL A 19 9.96 -14.07 13.90
CA VAL A 19 10.22 -15.52 13.75
C VAL A 19 11.39 -15.95 14.59
N ARG A 20 12.52 -15.24 14.50
CA ARG A 20 13.73 -15.56 15.29
C ARG A 20 13.53 -15.43 16.80
N ARG A 21 12.78 -14.41 17.24
CA ARG A 21 12.63 -14.09 18.67
C ARG A 21 11.48 -14.80 19.35
N HIS A 22 10.39 -15.05 18.62
CA HIS A 22 9.14 -15.52 19.20
C HIS A 22 8.68 -16.85 18.63
N HIS A 23 9.36 -17.39 17.61
CA HIS A 23 9.03 -18.67 16.96
C HIS A 23 7.58 -18.71 16.48
N VAL A 24 7.13 -17.62 15.86
CA VAL A 24 5.78 -17.52 15.28
C VAL A 24 5.65 -18.42 14.04
N ASP A 25 4.42 -18.86 13.74
CA ASP A 25 4.13 -19.83 12.68
C ASP A 25 4.13 -19.23 11.27
N GLY A 26 4.19 -17.91 11.12
CA GLY A 26 4.24 -17.20 9.85
C GLY A 26 4.89 -15.83 9.98
N ALA A 27 5.53 -15.37 8.92
CA ALA A 27 6.11 -14.04 8.82
C ALA A 27 5.24 -13.16 7.93
N VAL A 28 4.84 -11.98 8.40
CA VAL A 28 4.17 -10.97 7.58
C VAL A 28 5.25 -10.04 7.04
N LEU A 29 5.32 -9.87 5.72
CA LEU A 29 6.30 -8.97 5.09
C LEU A 29 6.15 -7.56 5.68
N TYR A 30 7.25 -7.01 6.18
CA TYR A 30 7.26 -5.64 6.68
C TYR A 30 7.01 -4.66 5.53
N SER A 31 5.84 -4.10 5.50
CA SER A 31 5.36 -3.18 4.48
C SER A 31 4.33 -2.22 5.07
N ASP A 32 3.77 -1.37 4.24
CA ASP A 32 2.65 -0.47 4.55
C ASP A 32 1.65 -0.49 3.40
N ILE A 33 0.36 -0.36 3.70
CA ILE A 33 -0.69 -0.32 2.68
C ILE A 33 -0.57 0.85 1.70
N MET A 34 0.28 1.85 2.02
CA MET A 34 0.59 2.99 1.15
C MET A 34 1.76 2.72 0.19
N VAL A 35 2.49 1.61 0.34
CA VAL A 35 3.63 1.29 -0.53
C VAL A 35 3.24 1.21 -2.00
N PRO A 36 2.14 0.54 -2.41
CA PRO A 36 1.72 0.55 -3.81
C PRO A 36 1.51 1.95 -4.39
N LEU A 37 0.92 2.87 -3.59
CA LEU A 37 0.75 4.26 -3.99
C LEU A 37 2.09 5.00 -4.14
N ALA A 38 3.03 4.77 -3.22
CA ALA A 38 4.36 5.37 -3.28
C ALA A 38 5.12 4.90 -4.53
N LEU A 39 5.07 3.61 -4.85
CA LEU A 39 5.67 3.05 -6.07
C LEU A 39 5.04 3.62 -7.33
N ALA A 40 3.73 3.85 -7.35
CA ALA A 40 3.03 4.52 -8.45
C ALA A 40 3.34 6.03 -8.55
N GLY A 41 4.24 6.54 -7.72
CA GLY A 41 4.63 7.95 -7.71
C GLY A 41 3.56 8.89 -7.16
N THR A 42 2.63 8.38 -6.36
CA THR A 42 1.70 9.22 -5.61
C THR A 42 2.44 9.84 -4.43
N GLY A 43 2.35 11.14 -4.27
CA GLY A 43 2.95 11.85 -3.14
C GLY A 43 2.26 11.46 -1.84
N VAL A 44 2.84 10.48 -1.13
CA VAL A 44 2.36 10.01 0.17
C VAL A 44 3.49 10.05 1.18
N ARG A 45 3.19 10.53 2.39
CA ARG A 45 4.12 10.54 3.51
C ARG A 45 3.43 10.06 4.79
N ILE A 46 4.20 9.53 5.71
CA ILE A 46 3.70 9.13 7.03
C ILE A 46 4.08 10.22 8.04
N GLU A 47 3.09 10.94 8.53
CA GLU A 47 3.30 11.97 9.55
C GLU A 47 3.21 11.37 10.96
N PRO A 48 4.21 11.62 11.85
CA PRO A 48 4.16 11.13 13.22
C PRO A 48 2.91 11.62 13.96
N GLY A 49 2.19 10.70 14.58
CA GLY A 49 0.97 11.01 15.34
C GLY A 49 -0.28 11.27 14.50
N VAL A 50 -0.16 11.34 13.18
CA VAL A 50 -1.29 11.52 12.25
C VAL A 50 -1.52 10.26 11.43
N GLY A 51 -0.48 9.74 10.77
CA GLY A 51 -0.57 8.61 9.85
C GLY A 51 -0.30 9.01 8.40
N PRO A 52 -0.83 8.27 7.42
CA PRO A 52 -0.64 8.57 6.00
C PRO A 52 -1.28 9.90 5.61
N VAL A 53 -0.54 10.74 4.88
CA VAL A 53 -1.02 12.00 4.33
C VAL A 53 -0.65 12.06 2.85
N LEU A 54 -1.62 12.40 2.02
CA LEU A 54 -1.48 12.57 0.57
C LEU A 54 -1.19 14.04 0.24
N ASP A 55 -0.20 14.29 -0.62
CA ASP A 55 0.14 15.65 -1.05
C ASP A 55 -0.95 16.24 -1.96
N GLU A 56 -1.58 15.39 -2.78
CA GLU A 56 -2.63 15.75 -3.72
C GLU A 56 -3.87 14.86 -3.54
N PRO A 57 -4.79 15.19 -2.62
CA PRO A 57 -6.03 14.45 -2.46
C PRO A 57 -6.91 14.48 -3.72
N VAL A 58 -7.57 13.35 -4.01
CA VAL A 58 -8.49 13.19 -5.14
C VAL A 58 -9.86 13.75 -4.77
N ARG A 59 -10.30 14.83 -5.39
CA ARG A 59 -11.55 15.51 -5.05
C ARG A 59 -12.59 15.52 -6.16
N THR A 60 -12.16 15.34 -7.41
CA THR A 60 -12.98 15.49 -8.61
C THR A 60 -12.75 14.33 -9.58
N ALA A 61 -13.66 14.16 -10.54
CA ALA A 61 -13.47 13.21 -11.64
C ALA A 61 -12.16 13.46 -12.42
N SER A 62 -11.78 14.72 -12.59
CA SER A 62 -10.53 15.09 -13.27
C SER A 62 -9.30 14.64 -12.46
N ASP A 63 -9.37 14.67 -11.12
CA ASP A 63 -8.28 14.13 -10.28
C ASP A 63 -8.21 12.60 -10.42
N VAL A 64 -9.37 11.93 -10.50
CA VAL A 64 -9.42 10.48 -10.77
C VAL A 64 -8.79 10.18 -12.13
N ASP A 65 -9.18 10.90 -13.19
CA ASP A 65 -8.62 10.69 -14.52
C ASP A 65 -7.10 10.90 -14.55
N ARG A 66 -6.59 11.85 -13.77
CA ARG A 66 -5.15 12.12 -13.65
C ARG A 66 -4.40 11.02 -12.90
N ILE A 67 -4.94 10.55 -11.76
CA ILE A 67 -4.25 9.57 -10.94
C ILE A 67 -4.28 8.18 -11.57
N THR A 68 -5.37 7.81 -12.23
CA THR A 68 -5.54 6.49 -12.87
C THR A 68 -4.67 6.30 -14.13
N GLN A 69 -3.98 7.35 -14.60
CA GLN A 69 -2.97 7.24 -15.64
C GLN A 69 -1.60 6.78 -15.12
N ARG A 70 -1.41 6.72 -13.80
CA ARG A 70 -0.16 6.24 -13.20
C ARG A 70 -0.10 4.72 -13.24
N ASN A 71 1.07 4.19 -13.57
CA ASN A 71 1.34 2.75 -13.53
C ASN A 71 1.76 2.32 -12.11
N ALA A 72 1.78 1.02 -11.87
CA ALA A 72 2.15 0.42 -10.58
C ALA A 72 3.59 0.74 -10.11
N GLY A 73 4.44 1.24 -11.01
CA GLY A 73 5.84 1.52 -10.69
C GLY A 73 6.72 0.27 -10.68
N ASP A 74 7.95 0.43 -10.18
CA ASP A 74 8.93 -0.65 -10.11
C ASP A 74 8.85 -1.33 -8.73
N SER A 75 8.46 -2.60 -8.72
CA SER A 75 8.33 -3.44 -7.53
C SER A 75 9.60 -4.22 -7.17
N SER A 76 10.70 -4.05 -7.90
CA SER A 76 11.93 -4.83 -7.72
C SER A 76 12.47 -4.80 -6.28
N VAL A 77 12.29 -3.71 -5.56
CA VAL A 77 12.67 -3.60 -4.14
C VAL A 77 11.84 -4.52 -3.24
N ILE A 78 10.58 -4.76 -3.59
CA ILE A 78 9.68 -5.65 -2.84
C ILE A 78 9.98 -7.11 -3.17
N GLU A 79 10.19 -7.41 -4.45
CA GLU A 79 10.63 -8.74 -4.90
C GLU A 79 11.94 -9.15 -4.20
N GLU A 80 12.91 -8.24 -4.12
CA GLU A 80 14.18 -8.50 -3.45
C GLU A 80 13.99 -8.70 -1.93
N ALA A 81 13.16 -7.89 -1.26
CA ALA A 81 12.84 -8.08 0.15
C ALA A 81 12.20 -9.45 0.39
N ALA A 82 11.20 -9.83 -0.42
CA ALA A 82 10.54 -11.13 -0.32
C ALA A 82 11.52 -12.27 -0.55
N ARG A 83 12.40 -12.17 -1.55
CA ARG A 83 13.43 -13.15 -1.85
C ARG A 83 14.40 -13.37 -0.68
N LEU A 84 14.85 -12.27 -0.04
CA LEU A 84 15.72 -12.33 1.14
C LEU A 84 15.03 -13.03 2.30
N VAL A 85 13.77 -12.69 2.58
CA VAL A 85 12.97 -13.31 3.64
C VAL A 85 12.79 -14.81 3.39
N VAL A 86 12.36 -15.19 2.19
CA VAL A 86 12.14 -16.60 1.82
C VAL A 86 13.44 -17.40 1.95
N ALA A 87 14.57 -16.82 1.53
CA ALA A 87 15.89 -17.47 1.66
C ALA A 87 16.27 -17.72 3.14
N GLU A 88 15.88 -16.84 4.05
CA GLU A 88 16.14 -17.02 5.50
C GLU A 88 15.15 -17.98 6.17
N LEU A 89 13.86 -17.87 5.86
CA LEU A 89 12.80 -18.68 6.49
C LEU A 89 12.81 -20.15 6.03
N GLY A 90 13.30 -20.42 4.81
CA GLY A 90 13.26 -21.74 4.19
C GLY A 90 11.84 -22.28 4.06
N ASP A 91 11.69 -23.60 4.14
CA ASP A 91 10.41 -24.31 3.94
C ASP A 91 9.57 -24.42 5.23
N THR A 92 10.04 -23.86 6.35
CA THR A 92 9.43 -24.09 7.68
C THR A 92 8.44 -23.02 8.09
N THR A 93 8.59 -21.80 7.60
CA THR A 93 7.76 -20.65 8.00
C THR A 93 7.27 -19.91 6.76
N PRO A 94 5.95 -19.84 6.51
CA PRO A 94 5.42 -19.14 5.35
C PRO A 94 5.61 -17.64 5.47
N LEU A 95 5.90 -17.00 4.32
CA LEU A 95 5.82 -15.56 4.16
C LEU A 95 4.41 -15.17 3.74
N ILE A 96 3.86 -14.14 4.37
CA ILE A 96 2.51 -13.62 4.12
C ILE A 96 2.64 -12.18 3.62
N GLY A 97 2.22 -11.94 2.38
CA GLY A 97 2.04 -10.59 1.82
C GLY A 97 0.68 -10.01 2.20
N PHE A 98 0.56 -8.69 2.16
CA PHE A 98 -0.72 -8.01 2.34
C PHE A 98 -0.76 -6.70 1.55
N ALA A 99 -1.97 -6.24 1.23
CA ALA A 99 -2.23 -4.93 0.64
C ALA A 99 -3.47 -4.30 1.29
N GLY A 100 -3.66 -3.02 1.09
CA GLY A 100 -4.87 -2.34 1.55
C GLY A 100 -6.07 -2.72 0.69
N ALA A 101 -7.26 -2.90 1.29
CA ALA A 101 -8.47 -3.10 0.49
C ALA A 101 -8.72 -1.86 -0.40
N PRO A 102 -9.22 -2.03 -1.64
CA PRO A 102 -9.44 -0.92 -2.57
C PRO A 102 -10.26 0.24 -1.98
N PHE A 103 -11.31 -0.06 -1.18
CA PHE A 103 -12.05 0.97 -0.47
C PHE A 103 -11.15 1.77 0.50
N THR A 104 -10.33 1.09 1.27
CA THR A 104 -9.46 1.73 2.27
C THR A 104 -8.49 2.70 1.60
N ILE A 105 -7.79 2.24 0.57
CA ILE A 105 -6.82 3.05 -0.17
C ILE A 105 -7.51 4.22 -0.89
N SER A 106 -8.64 3.96 -1.58
CA SER A 106 -9.42 5.01 -2.24
C SER A 106 -9.94 6.06 -1.23
N ALA A 107 -10.34 5.62 -0.04
CA ALA A 107 -10.75 6.54 1.01
C ALA A 107 -9.59 7.45 1.46
N TYR A 108 -8.38 6.92 1.66
CA TYR A 108 -7.19 7.74 1.93
C TYR A 108 -6.92 8.73 0.81
N LEU A 109 -6.98 8.28 -0.45
CA LEU A 109 -6.78 9.15 -1.61
C LEU A 109 -7.78 10.32 -1.63
N VAL A 110 -9.05 10.04 -1.35
CA VAL A 110 -10.10 11.06 -1.37
C VAL A 110 -10.07 11.94 -0.12
N GLU A 111 -9.89 11.39 1.08
CA GLU A 111 -9.80 12.18 2.32
C GLU A 111 -8.50 12.99 2.40
N GLY A 112 -7.40 12.46 1.85
CA GLY A 112 -6.07 13.06 1.91
C GLY A 112 -5.30 12.78 3.19
N SER A 113 -5.97 12.23 4.21
CA SER A 113 -5.42 11.86 5.52
C SER A 113 -6.35 10.87 6.22
N PRO A 114 -5.96 10.30 7.39
CA PRO A 114 -6.84 9.45 8.17
C PRO A 114 -8.17 10.14 8.49
N SER A 115 -9.27 9.45 8.25
CA SER A 115 -10.62 9.94 8.51
C SER A 115 -11.42 8.85 9.23
N ARG A 116 -12.18 9.25 10.26
CA ARG A 116 -13.03 8.32 11.01
C ARG A 116 -14.27 7.92 10.22
N ASP A 117 -14.88 8.89 9.56
CA ASP A 117 -16.22 8.73 8.98
C ASP A 117 -16.21 8.62 7.45
N HIS A 118 -15.05 8.85 6.80
CA HIS A 118 -14.84 8.80 5.35
C HIS A 118 -15.90 9.59 4.56
N LEU A 119 -16.24 10.81 5.03
CA LEU A 119 -17.36 11.57 4.49
C LEU A 119 -17.14 11.99 3.03
N SER A 120 -15.93 12.41 2.68
CA SER A 120 -15.59 12.81 1.29
C SER A 120 -15.64 11.61 0.34
N ALA A 121 -15.07 10.46 0.77
CA ALA A 121 -15.11 9.23 -0.01
C ALA A 121 -16.55 8.74 -0.22
N ARG A 122 -17.35 8.72 0.83
CA ARG A 122 -18.77 8.36 0.77
C ARG A 122 -19.57 9.33 -0.08
N ALA A 123 -19.27 10.62 0.00
CA ALA A 123 -19.91 11.62 -0.86
C ALA A 123 -19.60 11.35 -2.33
N MET A 124 -18.32 11.08 -2.69
CA MET A 124 -17.93 10.75 -4.06
C MET A 124 -18.64 9.49 -4.57
N MET A 125 -18.74 8.42 -3.75
CA MET A 125 -19.47 7.19 -4.10
C MET A 125 -20.91 7.46 -4.57
N HIS A 126 -21.57 8.46 -3.98
CA HIS A 126 -22.98 8.77 -4.28
C HIS A 126 -23.14 9.85 -5.34
N SER A 127 -22.24 10.86 -5.35
CA SER A 127 -22.33 11.99 -6.29
C SER A 127 -21.72 11.69 -7.65
N ASP A 128 -20.69 10.84 -7.71
CA ASP A 128 -20.02 10.42 -8.94
C ASP A 128 -19.58 8.95 -8.86
N PRO A 129 -20.55 8.00 -8.94
CA PRO A 129 -20.25 6.58 -8.81
C PRO A 129 -19.33 6.05 -9.92
N GLN A 130 -19.29 6.71 -11.09
CA GLN A 130 -18.40 6.30 -12.18
C GLN A 130 -16.94 6.67 -11.90
N ALA A 131 -16.68 7.87 -11.43
CA ALA A 131 -15.34 8.27 -10.99
C ALA A 131 -14.87 7.40 -9.83
N TRP A 132 -15.73 7.14 -8.85
CA TRP A 132 -15.44 6.25 -7.75
C TRP A 132 -15.08 4.82 -8.20
N ALA A 133 -15.86 4.24 -9.14
CA ALA A 133 -15.59 2.91 -9.66
C ALA A 133 -14.21 2.83 -10.36
N ARG A 134 -13.86 3.82 -11.20
CA ARG A 134 -12.55 3.88 -11.85
C ARG A 134 -11.40 4.00 -10.83
N LEU A 135 -11.59 4.79 -9.78
CA LEU A 135 -10.59 4.91 -8.71
C LEU A 135 -10.37 3.58 -7.99
N MET A 136 -11.47 2.90 -7.63
CA MET A 136 -11.43 1.59 -6.97
C MET A 136 -10.77 0.51 -7.83
N GLU A 137 -11.07 0.48 -9.13
CA GLU A 137 -10.50 -0.45 -10.10
C GLU A 137 -8.99 -0.22 -10.23
N TRP A 138 -8.57 1.03 -10.41
CA TRP A 138 -7.15 1.38 -10.47
C TRP A 138 -6.39 0.98 -9.20
N VAL A 139 -6.96 1.20 -8.01
CA VAL A 139 -6.33 0.76 -6.75
C VAL A 139 -6.24 -0.76 -6.70
N ALA A 140 -7.29 -1.48 -7.12
CA ALA A 140 -7.28 -2.94 -7.15
C ALA A 140 -6.17 -3.48 -8.07
N ASP A 141 -5.96 -2.85 -9.22
CA ASP A 141 -4.89 -3.20 -10.17
C ASP A 141 -3.50 -2.94 -9.57
N LEU A 142 -3.31 -1.82 -8.87
CA LEU A 142 -2.06 -1.53 -8.15
C LEU A 142 -1.75 -2.58 -7.08
N ASP A 143 -2.74 -2.90 -6.26
CA ASP A 143 -2.60 -3.89 -5.19
C ASP A 143 -2.34 -5.30 -5.75
N ALA A 144 -3.00 -5.66 -6.85
CA ALA A 144 -2.76 -6.92 -7.53
C ALA A 144 -1.34 -7.00 -8.10
N ALA A 145 -0.85 -5.93 -8.73
CA ALA A 145 0.52 -5.86 -9.24
C ALA A 145 1.56 -5.95 -8.10
N PHE A 146 1.30 -5.27 -7.00
CA PHE A 146 2.15 -5.29 -5.81
C PHE A 146 2.23 -6.69 -5.15
N LEU A 147 1.09 -7.39 -5.05
CA LEU A 147 1.04 -8.72 -4.44
C LEU A 147 1.57 -9.82 -5.37
N ALA A 148 1.68 -9.56 -6.66
CA ALA A 148 2.23 -10.48 -7.65
C ALA A 148 3.77 -10.35 -7.82
N ALA A 149 4.37 -9.30 -7.22
CA ALA A 149 5.80 -9.10 -7.18
C ALA A 149 6.44 -10.04 -6.13
#